data_9df406bc5c5358b471c74565a03aea03
#
_entry.id   9df406bc5c5358b471c74565a03aea03
#
_cell.length_a   1.000
_cell.length_b   1.000
_cell.length_c   1.000
_cell.angle_alpha   90.00
_cell.angle_beta   90.00
_cell.angle_gamma   90.00
#
_symmetry.space_group_name_H-M   'P 1'
#
loop_
_entity.id
_entity.type
_entity.pdbx_description
1 polymer ?
#
loop_
_entity_poly.entity_id
_entity_poly.type
_entity_poly.pdbx_seq_one_letter_code
_entity_poly.pdbx_strand_id
1 'polypeptide(L)'
;MLVFRVDEETFDQGERDGVRIITGQGLKVDFDELVPDGQTLGLWHLHDGACQGEGTGLADASGAGHHLTNYGAEPVEDGYRFVQTDVDYMNAGLPGRPEMSLVTLECWVRSWQTPIGSVGTMAMFYKNSENFFWLYGYRSANPASSYLSAQGRTAGGLFTAMWSGTGADAFLASATAWHAAGVMDSTVPIIRLYVGGQLRASSATNVAALPAGDYTLRLGMHRTVGVYPLSAVLDEVRLSAAARHGGADFTPHRLLPSGAYASPTLDAVRIRADWLDLLSEQQVPAGCAVSWDVRAADETDAFGHPQALWQPYGGAPATLPDGRYFQWRATLSATADRFTSPAITSVEASASEAGYDLYRGSGAGPESIDYAQSFARAGPGVREVQTEPLDAGTVHWFGIRPVDARGIESPITQSEARIELDASGARVPDRPAGALAIGAQAMPLGAVRLTWRYRPGITGVVPQVFRIFGDGGGGTIDYGSPLDEVAYEMGRVAYAATVEGLASGVEHQLAVRAVAQGEVWDEQPATAPVTPDADAPGEVAALEAEVVL
;
A
#
# COMPACT_ATOMS: atom_id res chain seq x y z
N MET A 1 12.34 -14.67 -24.23
CA MET A 1 12.17 -13.36 -23.56
C MET A 1 11.16 -13.54 -22.45
N LEU A 2 11.55 -13.23 -21.23
CA LEU A 2 10.64 -13.18 -20.10
C LEU A 2 10.04 -11.77 -20.05
N VAL A 3 8.74 -11.68 -19.82
CA VAL A 3 8.03 -10.41 -19.74
C VAL A 3 7.28 -10.36 -18.42
N PHE A 4 7.48 -9.29 -17.67
CA PHE A 4 6.84 -9.00 -16.40
C PHE A 4 6.01 -7.74 -16.54
N ARG A 5 4.72 -7.82 -16.28
CA ARG A 5 3.82 -6.69 -16.31
C ARG A 5 3.35 -6.34 -14.90
N VAL A 6 3.44 -5.06 -14.56
CA VAL A 6 2.89 -4.48 -13.34
C VAL A 6 1.86 -3.44 -13.78
N ASP A 7 0.62 -3.62 -13.44
CA ASP A 7 -0.51 -2.78 -13.83
C ASP A 7 -1.45 -2.56 -12.64
N GLU A 8 -2.61 -1.98 -12.90
CA GLU A 8 -3.57 -1.60 -11.87
C GLU A 8 -3.96 -2.76 -10.94
N GLU A 9 -4.05 -3.98 -11.44
CA GLU A 9 -4.41 -5.16 -10.64
C GLU A 9 -3.28 -5.62 -9.71
N THR A 10 -2.05 -5.21 -10.00
CA THR A 10 -0.82 -5.64 -9.31
C THR A 10 -0.06 -4.51 -8.61
N PHE A 11 -0.45 -3.24 -8.79
CA PHE A 11 0.18 -2.10 -8.11
C PHE A 11 0.06 -2.14 -6.58
N ASP A 12 -0.91 -2.84 -6.03
CA ASP A 12 -1.06 -3.03 -4.58
C ASP A 12 0.05 -3.88 -3.96
N GLN A 13 0.78 -4.67 -4.78
CA GLN A 13 1.90 -5.52 -4.35
C GLN A 13 3.22 -4.74 -4.18
N GLY A 14 3.29 -3.51 -4.66
CA GLY A 14 4.47 -2.66 -4.55
C GLY A 14 4.44 -1.73 -3.34
N GLU A 15 5.56 -1.04 -3.13
CA GLU A 15 5.70 -0.05 -2.06
C GLU A 15 5.27 1.33 -2.53
N ARG A 16 4.46 2.02 -1.74
CA ARG A 16 3.91 3.35 -2.03
C ARG A 16 4.36 4.38 -1.01
N ASP A 17 4.80 5.52 -1.48
CA ASP A 17 5.10 6.69 -0.68
C ASP A 17 4.57 7.94 -1.39
N GLY A 18 3.48 8.51 -0.89
CA GLY A 18 2.82 9.69 -1.49
C GLY A 18 2.23 9.44 -2.88
N VAL A 19 1.88 8.19 -3.21
CA VAL A 19 1.12 7.83 -4.41
C VAL A 19 -0.10 6.97 -4.06
N ARG A 20 -1.14 7.08 -4.88
CA ARG A 20 -2.37 6.29 -4.80
C ARG A 20 -2.65 5.57 -6.10
N ILE A 21 -3.40 4.48 -6.02
CA ILE A 21 -3.91 3.74 -7.17
C ILE A 21 -5.35 4.19 -7.42
N ILE A 22 -5.65 4.52 -8.66
CA ILE A 22 -6.99 4.96 -9.07
C ILE A 22 -7.50 4.04 -10.17
N THR A 23 -8.64 3.42 -9.93
CA THR A 23 -9.28 2.48 -10.85
C THR A 23 -9.48 3.11 -12.24
N GLY A 24 -8.94 2.46 -13.28
CA GLY A 24 -8.96 2.92 -14.66
C GLY A 24 -8.00 4.06 -14.99
N GLN A 25 -7.18 4.52 -14.03
CA GLN A 25 -6.23 5.63 -14.23
C GLN A 25 -4.81 5.32 -13.77
N GLY A 26 -4.61 4.23 -12.99
CA GLY A 26 -3.30 3.79 -12.52
C GLY A 26 -2.75 4.57 -11.33
N LEU A 27 -1.42 4.65 -11.25
CA LEU A 27 -0.69 5.35 -10.19
C LEU A 27 -0.71 6.87 -10.40
N LYS A 28 -1.03 7.61 -9.37
CA LYS A 28 -0.99 9.09 -9.32
C LYS A 28 -0.37 9.59 -8.03
N VAL A 29 0.08 10.84 -8.02
CA VAL A 29 0.48 11.54 -6.79
C VAL A 29 -0.72 11.63 -5.86
N ASP A 30 -0.50 11.35 -4.58
CA ASP A 30 -1.52 11.37 -3.54
C ASP A 30 -1.95 12.79 -3.16
N PHE A 31 -3.03 12.90 -2.38
CA PHE A 31 -3.51 14.18 -1.88
C PHE A 31 -2.55 14.77 -0.83
N ASP A 32 -2.46 16.10 -0.83
CA ASP A 32 -1.86 16.87 0.26
C ASP A 32 -3.00 17.17 1.26
N GLU A 33 -3.26 16.21 2.12
CA GLU A 33 -4.38 16.27 3.06
C GLU A 33 -4.21 17.39 4.07
N LEU A 34 -5.30 18.03 4.42
CA LEU A 34 -5.33 18.99 5.52
C LEU A 34 -5.04 18.26 6.84
N VAL A 35 -4.11 18.79 7.63
CA VAL A 35 -3.77 18.22 8.93
C VAL A 35 -4.58 18.91 10.02
N PRO A 36 -5.25 18.18 10.93
CA PRO A 36 -5.95 18.78 12.06
C PRO A 36 -4.96 19.39 13.05
N ASP A 37 -5.39 20.45 13.69
CA ASP A 37 -4.68 21.10 14.80
C ASP A 37 -5.64 21.39 15.96
N GLY A 38 -5.15 21.95 17.06
CA GLY A 38 -5.94 22.24 18.24
C GLY A 38 -7.10 23.23 18.04
N GLN A 39 -7.22 23.85 16.87
CA GLN A 39 -8.31 24.73 16.48
C GLN A 39 -9.30 24.10 15.49
N THR A 40 -9.01 22.88 15.01
CA THR A 40 -9.87 22.15 14.09
C THR A 40 -11.05 21.54 14.83
N LEU A 41 -12.26 21.95 14.48
CA LEU A 41 -13.51 21.44 15.07
C LEU A 41 -14.00 20.18 14.36
N GLY A 42 -13.67 20.00 13.10
CA GLY A 42 -13.92 18.82 12.29
C GLY A 42 -13.17 18.89 10.97
N LEU A 43 -12.73 17.74 10.49
CA LEU A 43 -12.01 17.56 9.24
C LEU A 43 -12.47 16.27 8.57
N TRP A 44 -12.83 16.35 7.30
CA TRP A 44 -13.35 15.21 6.55
C TRP A 44 -12.65 15.10 5.20
N HIS A 45 -11.83 14.05 5.05
CA HIS A 45 -11.19 13.65 3.80
C HIS A 45 -12.23 12.89 2.96
N LEU A 46 -12.96 13.61 2.10
CA LEU A 46 -14.09 13.02 1.37
C LEU A 46 -13.65 12.04 0.27
N HIS A 47 -12.37 11.97 -0.05
CA HIS A 47 -11.81 11.02 -1.03
C HIS A 47 -11.50 9.63 -0.47
N ASP A 48 -11.59 9.41 0.85
CA ASP A 48 -11.25 8.12 1.49
C ASP A 48 -12.22 6.98 1.16
N GLY A 49 -13.30 7.25 0.43
CA GLY A 49 -14.22 6.22 -0.08
C GLY A 49 -14.93 5.37 0.98
N ALA A 50 -14.74 5.67 2.27
CA ALA A 50 -15.19 4.84 3.40
C ALA A 50 -16.71 4.78 3.57
N CYS A 51 -17.45 5.65 2.90
CA CYS A 51 -18.90 5.79 3.04
C CYS A 51 -19.63 5.37 1.77
N GLN A 52 -19.93 4.09 1.64
CA GLN A 52 -20.78 3.61 0.55
C GLN A 52 -22.24 3.48 1.02
N GLY A 53 -23.10 4.37 0.53
CA GLY A 53 -24.54 4.29 0.72
C GLY A 53 -25.14 5.30 1.72
N GLU A 54 -26.46 5.45 1.63
CA GLU A 54 -27.24 6.32 2.50
C GLU A 54 -27.22 5.84 3.96
N GLY A 55 -27.05 6.78 4.91
CA GLY A 55 -27.01 6.49 6.34
C GLY A 55 -25.65 6.03 6.86
N THR A 56 -24.63 5.86 6.00
CA THR A 56 -23.27 5.50 6.43
C THR A 56 -22.49 6.71 6.94
N GLY A 57 -21.55 6.49 7.86
CA GLY A 57 -20.76 7.54 8.49
C GLY A 57 -19.40 7.74 7.81
N LEU A 58 -19.01 8.97 7.51
CA LEU A 58 -17.65 9.34 7.13
C LEU A 58 -16.90 9.83 8.36
N ALA A 59 -15.71 9.29 8.59
CA ALA A 59 -14.91 9.59 9.77
C ALA A 59 -14.50 11.07 9.82
N ASP A 60 -14.50 11.63 11.03
CA ASP A 60 -13.93 12.92 11.34
C ASP A 60 -12.43 12.72 11.67
N ALA A 61 -11.56 13.12 10.78
CA ALA A 61 -10.11 13.01 10.92
C ALA A 61 -9.51 13.98 11.97
N SER A 62 -10.32 14.94 12.48
CA SER A 62 -9.86 15.81 13.57
C SER A 62 -9.75 15.10 14.91
N GLY A 63 -10.33 13.91 15.05
CA GLY A 63 -10.41 13.18 16.32
C GLY A 63 -11.50 13.69 17.26
N ALA A 64 -12.26 14.74 16.89
CA ALA A 64 -13.35 15.28 17.74
C ALA A 64 -14.62 14.42 17.71
N GLY A 65 -14.71 13.42 16.84
CA GLY A 65 -15.81 12.46 16.75
C GLY A 65 -17.07 13.00 16.06
N HIS A 66 -16.95 14.04 15.26
CA HIS A 66 -18.04 14.66 14.50
C HIS A 66 -18.22 14.01 13.12
N HIS A 67 -18.53 12.70 13.10
CA HIS A 67 -18.69 11.95 11.86
C HIS A 67 -19.83 12.52 10.99
N LEU A 68 -19.60 12.59 9.67
CA LEU A 68 -20.64 12.94 8.69
C LEU A 68 -21.54 11.73 8.43
N THR A 69 -22.85 11.95 8.40
CA THR A 69 -23.82 10.98 7.89
C THR A 69 -24.18 11.36 6.46
N ASN A 70 -24.07 10.40 5.54
CA ASN A 70 -24.37 10.59 4.12
C ASN A 70 -25.88 10.39 3.84
N TYR A 71 -26.46 11.27 3.04
CA TYR A 71 -27.84 11.24 2.55
C TYR A 71 -27.83 11.42 1.04
N GLY A 72 -27.40 10.37 0.32
CA GLY A 72 -27.47 10.29 -1.14
C GLY A 72 -26.18 10.66 -1.89
N ALA A 73 -25.26 11.42 -1.32
CA ALA A 73 -24.03 11.79 -2.04
C ALA A 73 -23.20 10.56 -2.43
N GLU A 74 -22.72 10.54 -3.67
CA GLU A 74 -21.98 9.43 -4.25
C GLU A 74 -20.47 9.59 -4.08
N PRO A 75 -19.74 8.57 -3.59
CA PRO A 75 -18.30 8.61 -3.58
C PRO A 75 -17.75 8.59 -5.01
N VAL A 76 -16.79 9.44 -5.28
CA VAL A 76 -16.02 9.50 -6.53
C VAL A 76 -14.54 9.53 -6.19
N GLU A 77 -13.70 9.31 -7.18
CA GLU A 77 -12.23 9.19 -7.02
C GLU A 77 -11.59 10.22 -6.06
N ASP A 78 -12.08 11.44 -6.08
CA ASP A 78 -11.46 12.57 -5.40
C ASP A 78 -12.49 13.42 -4.64
N GLY A 79 -13.41 12.78 -3.96
CA GLY A 79 -14.42 13.41 -3.12
C GLY A 79 -15.77 12.74 -3.18
N TYR A 80 -16.80 13.50 -2.81
CA TYR A 80 -18.19 13.08 -2.95
C TYR A 80 -18.94 13.99 -3.92
N ARG A 81 -19.65 13.34 -4.87
CA ARG A 81 -20.56 14.00 -5.80
C ARG A 81 -21.90 14.21 -5.15
N PHE A 82 -22.36 15.44 -5.19
CA PHE A 82 -23.71 15.85 -4.80
C PHE A 82 -24.51 16.13 -6.07
N VAL A 83 -25.75 15.64 -6.13
CA VAL A 83 -26.64 15.81 -7.27
C VAL A 83 -27.89 16.56 -6.81
N GLN A 84 -28.13 17.71 -7.42
CA GLN A 84 -29.22 18.61 -7.01
C GLN A 84 -30.62 17.97 -7.11
N THR A 85 -30.84 17.16 -8.16
CA THR A 85 -32.14 16.50 -8.40
C THR A 85 -32.46 15.44 -7.36
N ASP A 86 -31.44 14.84 -6.77
CA ASP A 86 -31.55 13.75 -5.81
C ASP A 86 -31.58 14.27 -4.36
N VAL A 87 -31.38 15.60 -4.21
CA VAL A 87 -31.42 16.29 -2.91
C VAL A 87 -30.34 15.79 -1.95
N ASP A 88 -29.16 15.49 -2.51
CA ASP A 88 -28.03 14.93 -1.77
C ASP A 88 -27.44 15.91 -0.75
N TYR A 89 -27.10 15.39 0.42
CA TYR A 89 -26.40 16.14 1.44
C TYR A 89 -25.68 15.22 2.45
N MET A 90 -24.77 15.82 3.23
CA MET A 90 -24.18 15.17 4.40
C MET A 90 -24.33 16.05 5.64
N ASN A 91 -24.44 15.43 6.82
CA ASN A 91 -24.56 16.14 8.10
C ASN A 91 -23.58 15.62 9.15
N ALA A 92 -23.00 16.56 9.92
CA ALA A 92 -22.33 16.25 11.20
C ALA A 92 -22.93 17.11 12.32
N GLY A 93 -23.24 16.49 13.45
CA GLY A 93 -23.63 17.19 14.68
C GLY A 93 -22.40 17.66 15.46
N LEU A 94 -22.41 18.91 15.92
CA LEU A 94 -21.35 19.51 16.75
C LEU A 94 -21.98 20.04 18.05
N PRO A 95 -22.26 19.16 19.04
CA PRO A 95 -22.94 19.54 20.28
C PRO A 95 -22.04 20.38 21.19
N GLY A 96 -22.67 21.20 22.04
CA GLY A 96 -22.03 21.89 23.15
C GLY A 96 -20.93 22.89 22.77
N ARG A 97 -20.99 23.49 21.56
CA ARG A 97 -19.96 24.48 21.19
C ARG A 97 -20.01 25.70 22.08
N PRO A 98 -18.87 26.22 22.54
CA PRO A 98 -18.80 27.52 23.19
C PRO A 98 -19.15 28.64 22.22
N GLU A 99 -19.24 29.87 22.71
CA GLU A 99 -19.30 31.03 21.82
C GLU A 99 -18.06 31.08 20.92
N MET A 100 -18.28 31.27 19.61
CA MET A 100 -17.22 31.25 18.63
C MET A 100 -17.05 32.63 17.97
N SER A 101 -15.99 33.30 18.37
CA SER A 101 -15.58 34.59 17.79
C SER A 101 -14.84 34.44 16.46
N LEU A 102 -14.26 33.29 16.24
CA LEU A 102 -13.46 32.94 15.07
C LEU A 102 -14.01 31.67 14.44
N VAL A 103 -14.29 31.69 13.14
CA VAL A 103 -14.72 30.50 12.38
C VAL A 103 -14.14 30.53 11.00
N THR A 104 -13.56 29.43 10.57
CA THR A 104 -13.21 29.17 9.17
C THR A 104 -13.92 27.91 8.71
N LEU A 105 -14.60 28.01 7.57
CA LEU A 105 -15.20 26.90 6.83
C LEU A 105 -14.58 26.87 5.45
N GLU A 106 -13.97 25.76 5.10
CA GLU A 106 -13.24 25.62 3.83
C GLU A 106 -13.44 24.24 3.22
N CYS A 107 -13.34 24.16 1.90
CA CYS A 107 -13.44 22.92 1.12
C CYS A 107 -12.80 23.07 -0.26
N TRP A 108 -12.46 21.93 -0.86
CA TRP A 108 -12.22 21.81 -2.29
C TRP A 108 -13.51 21.58 -3.04
N VAL A 109 -13.64 22.19 -4.22
CA VAL A 109 -14.83 22.11 -5.09
C VAL A 109 -14.37 21.78 -6.50
N ARG A 110 -15.07 20.84 -7.16
CA ARG A 110 -14.83 20.48 -8.55
C ARG A 110 -16.13 20.23 -9.29
N SER A 111 -16.09 20.37 -10.61
CA SER A 111 -17.19 19.99 -11.49
C SER A 111 -18.53 20.62 -11.06
N TRP A 112 -18.54 21.93 -10.84
CA TRP A 112 -19.75 22.65 -10.49
C TRP A 112 -20.78 22.56 -11.63
N GLN A 113 -21.86 21.83 -11.40
CA GLN A 113 -22.95 21.58 -12.35
C GLN A 113 -24.30 22.10 -11.84
N THR A 114 -24.31 22.86 -10.74
CA THR A 114 -25.52 23.50 -10.25
C THR A 114 -26.13 24.30 -11.39
N PRO A 115 -27.45 24.10 -11.70
CA PRO A 115 -28.08 24.72 -12.85
C PRO A 115 -27.95 26.25 -12.85
N ILE A 116 -27.78 26.81 -14.03
CA ILE A 116 -27.79 28.28 -14.23
C ILE A 116 -29.08 28.87 -13.66
N GLY A 117 -28.93 29.91 -12.86
CA GLY A 117 -30.06 30.57 -12.17
C GLY A 117 -30.36 29.99 -10.78
N SER A 118 -29.58 28.96 -10.35
CA SER A 118 -29.75 28.35 -9.02
C SER A 118 -28.55 28.62 -8.11
N VAL A 119 -28.83 28.70 -6.81
CA VAL A 119 -27.81 28.73 -5.75
C VAL A 119 -27.41 27.29 -5.41
N GLY A 120 -26.11 27.03 -5.25
CA GLY A 120 -25.59 25.78 -4.73
C GLY A 120 -24.86 26.00 -3.42
N THR A 121 -25.20 25.24 -2.40
CA THR A 121 -24.57 25.28 -1.07
C THR A 121 -23.39 24.33 -1.02
N MET A 122 -22.17 24.83 -0.83
CA MET A 122 -21.01 23.98 -0.56
C MET A 122 -21.08 23.43 0.86
N ALA A 123 -21.10 24.33 1.85
CA ALA A 123 -21.17 23.96 3.25
C ALA A 123 -21.91 25.01 4.07
N MET A 124 -22.64 24.58 5.07
CA MET A 124 -23.36 25.43 5.99
C MET A 124 -23.21 24.94 7.43
N PHE A 125 -22.65 25.76 8.28
CA PHE A 125 -22.54 25.54 9.72
C PHE A 125 -23.61 26.38 10.43
N TYR A 126 -24.54 25.74 11.13
CA TYR A 126 -25.71 26.43 11.64
C TYR A 126 -26.25 25.85 12.95
N LYS A 127 -26.81 26.73 13.78
CA LYS A 127 -27.61 26.39 14.98
C LYS A 127 -29.10 26.52 14.66
N ASN A 128 -29.50 27.60 13.99
CA ASN A 128 -30.89 27.92 13.59
C ASN A 128 -30.90 28.95 12.46
N SER A 129 -32.06 29.56 12.16
CA SER A 129 -32.19 30.58 11.13
C SER A 129 -31.48 31.90 11.41
N GLU A 130 -31.17 32.17 12.68
CA GLU A 130 -30.57 33.42 13.13
C GLU A 130 -29.07 33.29 13.44
N ASN A 131 -28.53 32.05 13.48
CA ASN A 131 -27.17 31.80 13.85
C ASN A 131 -26.57 30.76 12.92
N PHE A 132 -25.86 31.22 11.90
CA PHE A 132 -25.25 30.37 10.89
C PHE A 132 -23.99 31.02 10.25
N PHE A 133 -23.20 30.20 9.62
CA PHE A 133 -22.12 30.56 8.71
C PHE A 133 -22.19 29.67 7.46
N TRP A 134 -22.17 30.27 6.26
CA TRP A 134 -22.55 29.60 5.02
C TRP A 134 -21.62 29.96 3.88
N LEU A 135 -21.17 28.95 3.13
CA LEU A 135 -20.34 29.05 1.93
C LEU A 135 -21.13 28.54 0.74
N TYR A 136 -21.34 29.36 -0.28
CA TYR A 136 -22.21 29.04 -1.39
C TYR A 136 -21.85 29.80 -2.66
N GLY A 137 -22.39 29.34 -3.82
CA GLY A 137 -22.22 29.99 -5.11
C GLY A 137 -23.51 30.07 -5.89
N TYR A 138 -23.54 31.00 -6.81
CA TYR A 138 -24.64 31.21 -7.77
C TYR A 138 -24.06 31.45 -9.15
N ARG A 139 -24.44 30.62 -10.11
CA ARG A 139 -24.07 30.79 -11.52
C ARG A 139 -25.24 31.36 -12.31
N SER A 140 -25.02 32.53 -12.93
CA SER A 140 -26.01 33.23 -13.74
C SER A 140 -25.83 32.94 -15.23
N ALA A 141 -26.94 33.05 -16.01
CA ALA A 141 -26.87 33.10 -17.47
C ALA A 141 -26.04 34.31 -17.97
N ASN A 142 -26.03 35.38 -17.19
CA ASN A 142 -25.12 36.50 -17.39
C ASN A 142 -23.91 36.33 -16.46
N PRO A 143 -22.70 35.99 -16.98
CA PRO A 143 -21.50 35.79 -16.16
C PRO A 143 -21.16 36.94 -15.21
N ALA A 144 -21.52 38.19 -15.59
CA ALA A 144 -21.31 39.35 -14.72
C ALA A 144 -22.16 39.34 -13.44
N SER A 145 -23.22 38.52 -13.40
CA SER A 145 -24.11 38.35 -12.26
C SER A 145 -23.87 37.06 -11.46
N SER A 146 -22.89 36.25 -11.87
CA SER A 146 -22.45 35.08 -11.10
C SER A 146 -21.68 35.51 -9.86
N TYR A 147 -21.77 34.75 -8.75
CA TYR A 147 -21.05 35.08 -7.54
C TYR A 147 -20.71 33.85 -6.68
N LEU A 148 -19.67 34.02 -5.86
CA LEU A 148 -19.30 33.17 -4.74
C LEU A 148 -19.41 34.00 -3.45
N SER A 149 -19.86 33.39 -2.37
CA SER A 149 -20.14 34.13 -1.14
C SER A 149 -19.85 33.32 0.12
N ALA A 150 -19.24 33.99 1.09
CA ALA A 150 -19.28 33.62 2.50
C ALA A 150 -20.27 34.53 3.21
N GLN A 151 -21.24 33.94 3.90
CA GLN A 151 -22.34 34.68 4.58
C GLN A 151 -22.54 34.13 5.98
N GLY A 152 -22.76 35.00 6.92
CA GLY A 152 -23.17 34.62 8.26
C GLY A 152 -24.29 35.50 8.82
N ARG A 153 -24.95 34.99 9.85
CA ARG A 153 -25.98 35.69 10.60
C ARG A 153 -25.82 35.40 12.08
N THR A 154 -25.97 36.43 12.87
CA THR A 154 -26.04 36.37 14.34
C THR A 154 -27.09 37.36 14.84
N ALA A 155 -27.24 37.50 16.17
CA ALA A 155 -28.09 38.56 16.75
C ALA A 155 -27.70 39.96 16.27
N GLY A 156 -26.46 40.18 15.83
CA GLY A 156 -25.99 41.45 15.26
C GLY A 156 -26.48 41.72 13.82
N GLY A 157 -27.11 40.75 13.18
CA GLY A 157 -27.62 40.85 11.82
C GLY A 157 -26.91 39.96 10.81
N LEU A 158 -27.20 40.21 9.54
CA LEU A 158 -26.58 39.50 8.40
C LEU A 158 -25.25 40.18 8.04
N PHE A 159 -24.25 39.38 7.75
CA PHE A 159 -22.96 39.85 7.22
C PHE A 159 -22.50 38.96 6.05
N THR A 160 -21.88 39.56 5.05
CA THR A 160 -21.60 38.86 3.79
C THR A 160 -20.31 39.40 3.17
N ALA A 161 -19.42 38.48 2.75
CA ALA A 161 -18.35 38.76 1.79
C ALA A 161 -18.70 38.05 0.48
N MET A 162 -18.88 38.81 -0.59
CA MET A 162 -19.34 38.31 -1.88
C MET A 162 -18.44 38.80 -3.00
N TRP A 163 -17.96 37.86 -3.79
CA TRP A 163 -17.21 38.11 -5.01
C TRP A 163 -18.08 37.78 -6.21
N SER A 164 -18.34 38.77 -7.07
CA SER A 164 -19.21 38.63 -8.23
C SER A 164 -18.50 38.99 -9.55
N GLY A 165 -19.12 38.59 -10.66
CA GLY A 165 -18.68 38.92 -12.01
C GLY A 165 -18.07 37.75 -12.76
N THR A 166 -17.47 38.07 -13.92
CA THR A 166 -16.90 37.06 -14.84
C THR A 166 -15.80 36.21 -14.21
N GLY A 167 -15.05 36.75 -13.24
CA GLY A 167 -14.06 35.98 -12.48
C GLY A 167 -14.70 34.90 -11.61
N ALA A 168 -15.79 35.20 -10.91
CA ALA A 168 -16.53 34.20 -10.12
C ALA A 168 -17.17 33.15 -11.04
N ASP A 169 -17.73 33.56 -12.18
CA ASP A 169 -18.27 32.62 -13.17
C ASP A 169 -17.21 31.66 -13.71
N ALA A 170 -15.99 32.14 -13.97
CA ALA A 170 -14.90 31.32 -14.45
C ALA A 170 -14.54 30.17 -13.48
N PHE A 171 -14.54 30.42 -12.17
CA PHE A 171 -14.36 29.36 -11.17
C PHE A 171 -15.55 28.40 -11.14
N LEU A 172 -16.77 28.89 -11.14
CA LEU A 172 -17.99 28.05 -11.17
C LEU A 172 -18.14 27.26 -12.48
N ALA A 173 -17.52 27.73 -13.58
CA ALA A 173 -17.49 27.01 -14.86
C ALA A 173 -16.30 26.08 -15.01
N SER A 174 -15.35 26.10 -14.05
CA SER A 174 -14.10 25.33 -14.15
C SER A 174 -14.35 23.84 -13.99
N ALA A 175 -13.69 23.05 -14.84
CA ALA A 175 -13.60 21.60 -14.69
C ALA A 175 -12.50 21.19 -13.69
N THR A 176 -11.55 22.07 -13.40
CA THR A 176 -10.48 21.83 -12.43
C THR A 176 -10.97 22.10 -11.01
N ALA A 177 -10.36 21.40 -10.05
CA ALA A 177 -10.65 21.65 -8.63
C ALA A 177 -10.16 23.04 -8.22
N TRP A 178 -10.90 23.68 -7.32
CA TRP A 178 -10.54 24.95 -6.71
C TRP A 178 -10.93 24.98 -5.22
N HIS A 179 -10.15 25.71 -4.44
CA HIS A 179 -10.37 25.85 -3.01
C HIS A 179 -11.28 27.03 -2.70
N ALA A 180 -12.23 26.87 -1.77
CA ALA A 180 -13.06 27.93 -1.23
C ALA A 180 -12.89 27.99 0.30
N ALA A 181 -12.74 29.18 0.86
CA ALA A 181 -12.75 29.38 2.29
C ALA A 181 -13.52 30.63 2.68
N GLY A 182 -14.45 30.48 3.63
CA GLY A 182 -15.08 31.57 4.35
C GLY A 182 -14.44 31.74 5.71
N VAL A 183 -14.10 32.95 6.11
CA VAL A 183 -13.47 33.25 7.40
C VAL A 183 -14.27 34.34 8.10
N MET A 184 -14.76 34.06 9.28
CA MET A 184 -15.41 35.00 10.19
C MET A 184 -14.48 35.31 11.36
N ASP A 185 -14.25 36.60 11.61
CA ASP A 185 -13.50 37.07 12.77
C ASP A 185 -14.30 38.23 13.41
N SER A 186 -14.93 37.97 14.54
CA SER A 186 -15.69 38.98 15.28
C SER A 186 -14.80 39.80 16.23
N THR A 187 -13.55 39.41 16.44
CA THR A 187 -12.61 40.17 17.28
C THR A 187 -12.08 41.41 16.55
N VAL A 188 -12.00 41.32 15.20
CA VAL A 188 -11.75 42.44 14.27
C VAL A 188 -12.90 42.50 13.26
N PRO A 189 -14.11 42.84 13.66
CA PRO A 189 -15.38 42.55 13.00
C PRO A 189 -15.30 42.45 11.48
N ILE A 190 -14.89 41.29 10.93
CA ILE A 190 -14.66 41.10 9.51
C ILE A 190 -15.05 39.68 9.05
N ILE A 191 -15.63 39.60 7.89
CA ILE A 191 -15.81 38.35 7.12
C ILE A 191 -14.98 38.43 5.85
N ARG A 192 -14.36 37.33 5.47
CA ARG A 192 -13.53 37.20 4.27
C ARG A 192 -13.96 35.99 3.45
N LEU A 193 -13.83 36.10 2.14
CA LEU A 193 -13.97 35.01 1.18
C LEU A 193 -12.68 34.85 0.40
N TYR A 194 -12.14 33.65 0.45
CA TYR A 194 -11.00 33.22 -0.37
C TYR A 194 -11.48 32.23 -1.42
N VAL A 195 -10.97 32.38 -2.65
CA VAL A 195 -11.21 31.44 -3.75
C VAL A 195 -9.88 31.23 -4.49
N GLY A 196 -9.48 29.96 -4.63
CA GLY A 196 -8.16 29.59 -5.16
C GLY A 196 -7.01 30.17 -4.33
N GLY A 197 -7.19 30.29 -3.01
CA GLY A 197 -6.21 30.87 -2.08
C GLY A 197 -6.08 32.38 -2.10
N GLN A 198 -6.79 33.09 -2.97
CA GLN A 198 -6.75 34.55 -3.06
C GLN A 198 -7.90 35.18 -2.29
N LEU A 199 -7.61 36.22 -1.54
CA LEU A 199 -8.65 37.03 -0.89
C LEU A 199 -9.47 37.77 -1.96
N ARG A 200 -10.72 37.32 -2.19
CA ARG A 200 -11.60 37.84 -3.23
C ARG A 200 -12.58 38.88 -2.74
N ALA A 201 -13.00 38.77 -1.48
CA ALA A 201 -13.92 39.73 -0.89
C ALA A 201 -13.74 39.80 0.62
N SER A 202 -14.04 40.95 1.20
CA SER A 202 -14.14 41.14 2.65
C SER A 202 -15.21 42.18 2.98
N SER A 203 -15.79 42.07 4.18
CA SER A 203 -16.77 43.04 4.72
C SER A 203 -16.60 43.12 6.24
N ALA A 204 -16.75 44.31 6.77
CA ALA A 204 -16.69 44.59 8.21
C ALA A 204 -18.05 44.92 8.84
N THR A 205 -19.16 44.68 8.13
CA THR A 205 -20.51 45.07 8.58
C THR A 205 -21.13 43.94 9.40
N ASN A 206 -21.60 44.26 10.60
CA ASN A 206 -22.43 43.42 11.48
C ASN A 206 -21.80 42.04 11.89
N VAL A 207 -20.47 41.89 11.76
CA VAL A 207 -19.81 40.64 12.15
C VAL A 207 -19.77 40.53 13.67
N ALA A 208 -20.46 39.51 14.21
CA ALA A 208 -20.49 39.20 15.63
C ALA A 208 -20.29 37.69 15.86
N ALA A 209 -19.92 37.32 17.10
CA ALA A 209 -19.68 35.94 17.46
C ALA A 209 -20.92 35.04 17.28
N LEU A 210 -20.72 33.81 16.90
CA LEU A 210 -21.75 32.77 16.92
C LEU A 210 -21.98 32.33 18.37
N PRO A 211 -23.20 32.35 18.90
CA PRO A 211 -23.48 32.06 20.30
C PRO A 211 -23.28 30.60 20.64
N ALA A 212 -22.94 30.31 21.91
CA ALA A 212 -22.82 28.95 22.41
C ALA A 212 -24.08 28.09 22.11
N GLY A 213 -23.86 26.80 21.88
CA GLY A 213 -24.94 25.82 21.68
C GLY A 213 -24.59 24.66 20.76
N ASP A 214 -25.60 23.91 20.36
CA ASP A 214 -25.49 22.79 19.46
C ASP A 214 -25.58 23.27 18.00
N TYR A 215 -24.62 22.86 17.21
CA TYR A 215 -24.53 23.21 15.80
C TYR A 215 -24.60 21.97 14.91
N THR A 216 -24.95 22.18 13.66
CA THR A 216 -24.86 21.17 12.60
C THR A 216 -24.02 21.74 11.47
N LEU A 217 -23.07 20.95 10.97
CA LEU A 217 -22.49 21.17 9.65
C LEU A 217 -23.31 20.39 8.62
N ARG A 218 -23.67 21.04 7.52
CA ARG A 218 -24.29 20.41 6.36
C ARG A 218 -23.50 20.72 5.11
N LEU A 219 -23.24 19.69 4.33
CA LEU A 219 -22.58 19.78 3.01
C LEU A 219 -23.60 19.52 1.92
N GLY A 220 -23.43 20.17 0.78
CA GLY A 220 -24.25 19.96 -0.41
C GLY A 220 -25.63 20.62 -0.40
N MET A 221 -26.07 21.19 0.74
CA MET A 221 -27.41 21.74 0.85
C MET A 221 -27.54 22.79 1.95
N HIS A 222 -28.51 23.72 1.78
CA HIS A 222 -28.93 24.64 2.83
C HIS A 222 -29.54 23.89 4.05
N ARG A 223 -29.58 24.52 5.23
CA ARG A 223 -30.18 23.94 6.45
C ARG A 223 -31.62 23.42 6.27
N THR A 224 -32.38 23.99 5.33
CA THR A 224 -33.71 23.47 4.93
C THR A 224 -33.51 22.49 3.79
N VAL A 225 -33.95 21.25 3.99
CA VAL A 225 -33.83 20.17 2.99
C VAL A 225 -34.57 20.59 1.69
N GLY A 226 -33.95 20.34 0.55
CA GLY A 226 -34.47 20.71 -0.77
C GLY A 226 -34.26 22.18 -1.15
N VAL A 227 -33.63 22.99 -0.28
CA VAL A 227 -33.31 24.38 -0.57
C VAL A 227 -31.85 24.56 -0.92
N TYR A 228 -31.56 25.15 -2.07
CA TYR A 228 -30.23 25.43 -2.58
C TYR A 228 -29.30 24.22 -2.63
N PRO A 229 -29.77 23.07 -3.17
CA PRO A 229 -28.92 21.89 -3.30
C PRO A 229 -27.78 22.11 -4.30
N LEU A 230 -26.67 21.45 -4.04
CA LEU A 230 -25.46 21.50 -4.84
C LEU A 230 -25.49 20.43 -5.95
N SER A 231 -24.94 20.75 -7.11
CA SER A 231 -24.41 19.76 -8.05
C SER A 231 -22.94 20.06 -8.27
N ALA A 232 -22.09 19.35 -7.54
CA ALA A 232 -20.62 19.46 -7.62
C ALA A 232 -19.97 18.28 -6.90
N VAL A 233 -18.65 18.18 -7.00
CA VAL A 233 -17.84 17.30 -6.13
C VAL A 233 -17.22 18.17 -5.05
N LEU A 234 -17.35 17.74 -3.80
CA LEU A 234 -16.65 18.33 -2.63
C LEU A 234 -15.58 17.38 -2.11
N ASP A 235 -14.51 17.97 -1.58
CA ASP A 235 -13.42 17.25 -0.93
C ASP A 235 -12.78 18.11 0.16
N GLU A 236 -12.01 17.49 1.09
CA GLU A 236 -11.20 18.17 2.11
C GLU A 236 -11.97 19.26 2.85
N VAL A 237 -13.08 18.91 3.47
CA VAL A 237 -13.88 19.89 4.23
C VAL A 237 -13.33 20.07 5.62
N ARG A 238 -12.98 21.29 5.98
CA ARG A 238 -12.51 21.65 7.32
C ARG A 238 -13.34 22.77 7.94
N LEU A 239 -13.75 22.57 9.20
CA LEU A 239 -14.31 23.57 10.06
C LEU A 239 -13.33 23.86 11.22
N SER A 240 -13.03 25.12 11.48
CA SER A 240 -12.07 25.53 12.51
C SER A 240 -12.63 26.65 13.39
N ALA A 241 -12.26 26.66 14.69
CA ALA A 241 -12.45 27.76 15.63
C ALA A 241 -11.29 28.77 15.56
N ALA A 242 -10.87 29.11 14.36
CA ALA A 242 -9.77 30.03 14.09
C ALA A 242 -10.08 30.88 12.86
N ALA A 243 -9.57 32.11 12.82
CA ALA A 243 -9.55 32.94 11.62
C ALA A 243 -8.30 32.55 10.81
N ARG A 244 -8.42 31.49 9.97
CA ARG A 244 -7.31 31.05 9.13
C ARG A 244 -7.04 32.05 8.00
N HIS A 245 -5.85 31.97 7.44
CA HIS A 245 -5.40 32.77 6.31
C HIS A 245 -5.17 34.28 6.55
N GLY A 246 -5.39 34.78 7.78
CA GLY A 246 -4.91 36.07 8.29
C GLY A 246 -5.17 37.36 7.47
N GLY A 247 -5.95 37.29 6.39
CA GLY A 247 -6.20 38.40 5.46
C GLY A 247 -5.22 38.47 4.30
N ALA A 248 -4.24 37.60 4.20
CA ALA A 248 -3.31 37.48 3.08
C ALA A 248 -3.71 36.36 2.10
N ASP A 249 -3.27 36.44 0.87
CA ASP A 249 -3.35 35.34 -0.09
C ASP A 249 -2.48 34.18 0.40
N PHE A 250 -2.87 32.96 0.06
CA PHE A 250 -2.13 31.75 0.34
C PHE A 250 -2.17 30.82 -0.89
N THR A 251 -1.32 29.81 -0.92
CA THR A 251 -1.35 28.80 -1.98
C THR A 251 -2.00 27.54 -1.45
N PRO A 252 -3.25 27.23 -1.83
CA PRO A 252 -3.85 25.95 -1.47
C PRO A 252 -3.22 24.85 -2.32
N HIS A 253 -2.82 23.76 -1.70
CA HIS A 253 -2.30 22.59 -2.37
C HIS A 253 -3.29 21.45 -2.25
N ARG A 254 -3.53 20.74 -3.34
CA ARG A 254 -4.42 19.59 -3.38
C ARG A 254 -3.67 18.26 -3.43
N LEU A 255 -2.50 18.26 -4.09
CA LEU A 255 -1.67 17.08 -4.25
C LEU A 255 -0.35 17.28 -3.52
N LEU A 256 0.29 16.22 -3.08
CA LEU A 256 1.68 16.22 -2.68
C LEU A 256 2.55 16.73 -3.85
N PRO A 257 3.73 17.33 -3.59
CA PRO A 257 4.60 17.79 -4.67
C PRO A 257 5.09 16.62 -5.54
N SER A 258 5.30 15.48 -4.92
CA SER A 258 5.71 14.24 -5.58
C SER A 258 5.37 13.05 -4.71
N GLY A 259 5.37 11.88 -5.33
CA GLY A 259 5.29 10.59 -4.65
C GLY A 259 6.08 9.54 -5.41
N ALA A 260 6.42 8.45 -4.77
CA ALA A 260 7.19 7.36 -5.34
C ALA A 260 6.46 6.02 -5.21
N TYR A 261 6.62 5.19 -6.21
CA TYR A 261 6.17 3.81 -6.21
C TYR A 261 7.34 2.89 -6.59
N ALA A 262 7.63 1.89 -5.75
CA ALA A 262 8.55 0.83 -6.09
C ALA A 262 7.79 -0.46 -6.42
N SER A 263 8.12 -1.08 -7.55
CA SER A 263 7.48 -2.33 -8.00
C SER A 263 7.73 -3.46 -7.00
N PRO A 264 6.90 -4.52 -7.01
CA PRO A 264 7.32 -5.78 -6.43
C PRO A 264 8.64 -6.24 -7.08
N THR A 265 9.39 -7.08 -6.37
CA THR A 265 10.61 -7.67 -6.92
C THR A 265 10.27 -8.67 -8.01
N LEU A 266 10.79 -8.46 -9.21
CA LEU A 266 10.64 -9.34 -10.35
C LEU A 266 11.77 -10.36 -10.35
N ASP A 267 11.46 -11.66 -10.42
CA ASP A 267 12.46 -12.75 -10.41
C ASP A 267 12.57 -13.37 -11.81
N ALA A 268 13.69 -13.14 -12.48
CA ALA A 268 13.99 -13.75 -13.77
C ALA A 268 14.35 -15.25 -13.66
N VAL A 269 14.29 -15.80 -12.43
CA VAL A 269 14.57 -17.21 -12.11
C VAL A 269 16.03 -17.63 -12.39
N ARG A 270 16.87 -16.73 -12.83
CA ARG A 270 18.28 -17.00 -13.15
C ARG A 270 19.18 -15.84 -12.75
N ILE A 271 20.36 -16.16 -12.30
CA ILE A 271 21.39 -15.17 -12.00
C ILE A 271 21.87 -14.47 -13.28
N ARG A 272 22.29 -13.22 -13.14
CA ARG A 272 22.80 -12.37 -14.23
C ARG A 272 21.86 -12.33 -15.44
N ALA A 273 20.55 -12.22 -15.19
CA ALA A 273 19.62 -11.97 -16.28
C ALA A 273 19.92 -10.59 -16.89
N ASP A 274 20.04 -10.54 -18.22
CA ASP A 274 20.10 -9.26 -18.95
C ASP A 274 18.69 -8.70 -19.01
N TRP A 275 18.41 -7.60 -18.35
CA TRP A 275 17.15 -6.87 -18.48
C TRP A 275 17.22 -6.02 -19.74
N LEU A 276 16.26 -6.24 -20.65
CA LEU A 276 16.32 -5.76 -22.02
C LEU A 276 15.58 -4.46 -22.20
N ASP A 277 14.45 -4.30 -21.51
CA ASP A 277 13.59 -3.14 -21.67
C ASP A 277 12.73 -2.88 -20.43
N LEU A 278 12.37 -1.61 -20.23
CA LEU A 278 11.39 -1.14 -19.27
C LEU A 278 10.47 -0.16 -19.98
N LEU A 279 9.28 -0.61 -20.33
CA LEU A 279 8.28 0.15 -21.05
C LEU A 279 7.17 0.58 -20.08
N SER A 280 6.66 1.79 -20.26
CA SER A 280 5.55 2.29 -19.43
C SER A 280 4.46 2.91 -20.28
N GLU A 281 3.22 2.61 -19.95
CA GLU A 281 2.07 3.38 -20.42
C GLU A 281 1.79 4.48 -19.39
N GLN A 282 2.01 5.73 -19.81
CA GLN A 282 1.91 6.87 -18.90
C GLN A 282 1.31 8.09 -19.59
N GLN A 283 0.63 8.91 -18.81
CA GLN A 283 0.17 10.23 -19.20
C GLN A 283 0.92 11.26 -18.36
N VAL A 284 1.70 12.13 -19.01
CA VAL A 284 2.48 13.18 -18.34
C VAL A 284 2.01 14.54 -18.84
N PRO A 285 1.02 15.14 -18.17
CA PRO A 285 0.54 16.48 -18.51
C PRO A 285 1.66 17.53 -18.44
N ALA A 286 1.48 18.64 -19.13
CA ALA A 286 2.45 19.73 -19.11
C ALA A 286 2.69 20.22 -17.66
N GLY A 287 3.96 20.37 -17.30
CA GLY A 287 4.37 20.76 -15.94
C GLY A 287 4.45 19.62 -14.92
N CYS A 288 4.00 18.41 -15.28
CA CYS A 288 4.26 17.19 -14.50
C CYS A 288 5.56 16.52 -14.96
N ALA A 289 6.09 15.61 -14.14
CA ALA A 289 7.23 14.79 -14.50
C ALA A 289 7.08 13.37 -13.94
N VAL A 290 7.69 12.40 -14.63
CA VAL A 290 7.95 11.05 -14.12
C VAL A 290 9.44 10.78 -14.29
N SER A 291 10.10 10.35 -13.23
CA SER A 291 11.48 9.87 -13.28
C SER A 291 11.55 8.43 -12.82
N TRP A 292 12.53 7.71 -13.35
CA TRP A 292 12.68 6.29 -13.14
C TRP A 292 14.01 5.97 -12.51
N ASP A 293 14.00 5.06 -11.54
CA ASP A 293 15.18 4.40 -11.02
C ASP A 293 15.00 2.89 -11.14
N VAL A 294 16.09 2.18 -11.29
CA VAL A 294 16.13 0.73 -11.39
C VAL A 294 17.21 0.16 -10.48
N ARG A 295 17.04 -1.09 -10.05
CA ARG A 295 18.07 -1.87 -9.40
C ARG A 295 17.93 -3.34 -9.77
N ALA A 296 19.04 -4.06 -9.86
CA ALA A 296 19.05 -5.50 -10.01
C ALA A 296 20.22 -6.12 -9.25
N ALA A 297 20.05 -7.36 -8.79
CA ALA A 297 21.09 -8.15 -8.14
C ALA A 297 20.75 -9.64 -8.25
N ASP A 298 21.75 -10.50 -8.06
CA ASP A 298 21.56 -11.95 -8.00
C ASP A 298 21.04 -12.42 -6.63
N GLU A 299 21.10 -11.56 -5.62
CA GLU A 299 20.68 -11.82 -4.24
C GLU A 299 19.65 -10.80 -3.78
N THR A 300 18.85 -11.17 -2.80
CA THR A 300 17.89 -10.27 -2.14
C THR A 300 18.29 -10.01 -0.69
N ASP A 301 17.87 -8.87 -0.17
CA ASP A 301 17.95 -8.55 1.25
C ASP A 301 16.92 -9.35 2.09
N ALA A 302 16.86 -9.07 3.39
CA ALA A 302 15.93 -9.73 4.30
C ALA A 302 14.43 -9.46 4.00
N PHE A 303 14.14 -8.44 3.21
CA PHE A 303 12.80 -8.05 2.77
C PHE A 303 12.45 -8.59 1.38
N GLY A 304 13.38 -9.29 0.72
CA GLY A 304 13.20 -9.82 -0.63
C GLY A 304 13.52 -8.84 -1.74
N HIS A 305 14.13 -7.68 -1.45
CA HIS A 305 14.51 -6.69 -2.45
C HIS A 305 15.92 -6.97 -3.01
N PRO A 306 16.19 -6.64 -4.30
CA PRO A 306 17.53 -6.79 -4.87
C PRO A 306 18.60 -6.05 -4.04
N GLN A 307 19.68 -6.73 -3.67
CA GLN A 307 20.81 -6.16 -2.91
C GLN A 307 21.66 -5.23 -3.78
N ALA A 308 21.06 -4.18 -4.29
CA ALA A 308 21.71 -3.17 -5.10
C ALA A 308 21.18 -1.78 -4.80
N LEU A 309 22.00 -0.77 -5.06
CA LEU A 309 21.57 0.63 -4.98
C LEU A 309 20.69 0.99 -6.18
N TRP A 310 19.72 1.87 -5.95
CA TRP A 310 18.93 2.46 -7.00
C TRP A 310 19.80 3.29 -7.95
N GLN A 311 19.60 3.11 -9.24
CA GLN A 311 20.30 3.82 -10.32
C GLN A 311 19.26 4.56 -11.18
N PRO A 312 19.51 5.84 -11.53
CA PRO A 312 18.64 6.55 -12.44
C PRO A 312 18.53 5.84 -13.81
N TYR A 313 17.32 5.71 -14.32
CA TYR A 313 17.04 5.14 -15.62
C TYR A 313 16.53 6.20 -16.59
N GLY A 314 17.32 6.47 -17.64
CA GLY A 314 17.03 7.49 -18.66
C GLY A 314 16.25 6.99 -19.87
N GLY A 315 15.68 5.78 -19.82
CA GLY A 315 14.92 5.21 -20.94
C GLY A 315 15.77 4.51 -22.00
N ALA A 316 17.07 4.33 -21.75
CA ALA A 316 17.95 3.60 -22.68
C ALA A 316 18.13 2.14 -22.19
N PRO A 317 17.66 1.13 -22.94
CA PRO A 317 17.75 -0.28 -22.54
C PRO A 317 19.16 -0.73 -22.12
N ALA A 318 20.19 -0.24 -22.82
CA ALA A 318 21.60 -0.56 -22.51
C ALA A 318 22.08 -0.09 -21.12
N THR A 319 21.26 0.66 -20.38
CA THR A 319 21.59 1.12 -19.02
C THR A 319 20.86 0.34 -17.92
N LEU A 320 20.07 -0.68 -18.30
CA LEU A 320 19.44 -1.56 -17.31
C LEU A 320 20.53 -2.45 -16.65
N PRO A 321 20.48 -2.60 -15.32
CA PRO A 321 21.43 -3.46 -14.61
C PRO A 321 21.11 -4.93 -14.81
N ASP A 322 22.14 -5.78 -14.85
CA ASP A 322 21.99 -7.22 -14.88
C ASP A 322 21.72 -7.77 -13.48
N GLY A 323 20.97 -8.87 -13.37
CA GLY A 323 20.73 -9.56 -12.12
C GLY A 323 19.48 -10.44 -12.16
N ARG A 324 19.41 -11.44 -11.28
CA ARG A 324 18.24 -12.32 -11.18
C ARG A 324 16.99 -11.57 -10.74
N TYR A 325 17.14 -10.72 -9.75
CA TYR A 325 16.08 -9.94 -9.16
C TYR A 325 16.15 -8.52 -9.66
N PHE A 326 15.04 -8.01 -10.11
CA PHE A 326 14.92 -6.65 -10.65
C PHE A 326 13.78 -5.92 -9.96
N GLN A 327 13.98 -4.62 -9.78
CA GLN A 327 12.96 -3.74 -9.26
C GLN A 327 13.11 -2.37 -9.92
N TRP A 328 12.01 -1.75 -10.24
CA TRP A 328 11.96 -0.37 -10.71
C TRP A 328 11.22 0.51 -9.70
N ARG A 329 11.54 1.79 -9.73
CA ARG A 329 10.85 2.81 -8.95
C ARG A 329 10.51 3.98 -9.87
N ALA A 330 9.24 4.41 -9.82
CA ALA A 330 8.77 5.62 -10.48
C ALA A 330 8.58 6.72 -9.43
N THR A 331 9.15 7.89 -9.67
CA THR A 331 8.83 9.09 -8.90
C THR A 331 7.96 10.00 -9.78
N LEU A 332 6.73 10.25 -9.32
CA LEU A 332 5.75 11.09 -9.98
C LEU A 332 5.81 12.48 -9.36
N SER A 333 5.91 13.52 -10.17
CA SER A 333 5.88 14.91 -9.71
C SER A 333 4.66 15.63 -10.25
N ALA A 334 3.87 16.23 -9.37
CA ALA A 334 2.74 17.06 -9.72
C ALA A 334 3.20 18.39 -10.35
N THR A 335 2.28 19.12 -10.96
CA THR A 335 2.53 20.51 -11.40
C THR A 335 2.95 21.40 -10.23
N ALA A 336 3.63 22.50 -10.51
CA ALA A 336 4.09 23.44 -9.48
C ALA A 336 2.94 24.01 -8.63
N ASP A 337 1.75 24.15 -9.20
CA ASP A 337 0.53 24.53 -8.48
C ASP A 337 -0.15 23.37 -7.74
N ARG A 338 0.36 22.13 -7.90
CA ARG A 338 -0.14 20.91 -7.26
C ARG A 338 -1.61 20.57 -7.55
N PHE A 339 -2.08 20.83 -8.76
CA PHE A 339 -3.44 20.51 -9.20
C PHE A 339 -3.50 19.36 -10.19
N THR A 340 -2.39 19.05 -10.84
CA THR A 340 -2.33 18.03 -11.88
C THR A 340 -1.23 17.03 -11.56
N SER A 341 -1.55 15.75 -11.64
CA SER A 341 -0.64 14.61 -11.45
C SER A 341 -0.38 13.92 -12.78
N PRO A 342 0.83 13.40 -13.01
CA PRO A 342 1.03 12.38 -14.03
C PRO A 342 0.31 11.09 -13.62
N ALA A 343 0.10 10.19 -14.58
CA ALA A 343 -0.50 8.88 -14.33
C ALA A 343 0.33 7.79 -15.01
N ILE A 344 0.51 6.64 -14.34
CA ILE A 344 1.13 5.43 -14.88
C ILE A 344 0.09 4.32 -14.82
N THR A 345 -0.31 3.78 -15.97
CA THR A 345 -1.33 2.74 -16.06
C THR A 345 -0.75 1.34 -16.11
N SER A 346 0.44 1.19 -16.67
CA SER A 346 1.16 -0.09 -16.66
C SER A 346 2.66 0.11 -16.85
N VAL A 347 3.44 -0.84 -16.36
CA VAL A 347 4.88 -0.94 -16.60
C VAL A 347 5.22 -2.37 -16.96
N GLU A 348 5.94 -2.55 -18.04
CA GLU A 348 6.40 -3.84 -18.54
C GLU A 348 7.92 -3.87 -18.50
N ALA A 349 8.50 -4.85 -17.80
CA ALA A 349 9.91 -5.14 -17.80
C ALA A 349 10.18 -6.45 -18.55
N SER A 350 11.19 -6.49 -19.39
CA SER A 350 11.55 -7.70 -20.10
C SER A 350 13.01 -8.09 -19.84
N ALA A 351 13.24 -9.41 -19.73
CA ALA A 351 14.56 -9.98 -19.59
C ALA A 351 14.88 -10.95 -20.73
N SER A 352 16.16 -11.03 -21.09
CA SER A 352 16.62 -11.99 -22.09
C SER A 352 16.48 -13.41 -21.57
N GLU A 353 16.11 -14.35 -22.42
CA GLU A 353 16.36 -15.76 -22.17
C GLU A 353 17.79 -16.08 -22.61
N ALA A 354 18.66 -16.45 -21.68
CA ALA A 354 19.96 -16.96 -21.99
C ALA A 354 19.94 -18.49 -22.17
N GLY A 355 20.98 -19.01 -22.78
CA GLY A 355 21.27 -20.42 -22.75
C GLY A 355 21.88 -20.86 -21.39
N TYR A 356 22.18 -22.13 -21.31
CA TYR A 356 22.81 -22.73 -20.16
C TYR A 356 23.91 -23.67 -20.59
N ASP A 357 25.06 -23.63 -19.92
CA ASP A 357 26.05 -24.68 -19.95
C ASP A 357 25.77 -25.68 -18.84
N LEU A 358 25.77 -26.96 -19.18
CA LEU A 358 25.48 -28.06 -18.28
C LEU A 358 26.77 -28.82 -17.98
N TYR A 359 26.99 -29.07 -16.71
CA TYR A 359 28.18 -29.74 -16.18
C TYR A 359 27.78 -30.97 -15.42
N ARG A 360 28.67 -31.93 -15.33
CA ARG A 360 28.46 -33.16 -14.56
C ARG A 360 29.72 -33.59 -13.81
N GLY A 361 29.52 -34.37 -12.77
CA GLY A 361 30.55 -35.07 -12.03
C GLY A 361 29.96 -36.27 -11.32
N SER A 362 30.82 -37.13 -10.82
CA SER A 362 30.44 -38.28 -10.02
C SER A 362 31.25 -38.32 -8.72
N GLY A 363 30.53 -38.43 -7.59
CA GLY A 363 31.18 -38.40 -6.28
C GLY A 363 30.18 -38.15 -5.15
N ALA A 364 30.70 -37.94 -3.93
CA ALA A 364 29.90 -37.82 -2.73
C ALA A 364 29.09 -36.48 -2.65
N GLY A 365 29.59 -35.43 -3.29
CA GLY A 365 28.99 -34.11 -3.22
C GLY A 365 29.11 -33.30 -4.51
N PRO A 366 28.48 -32.10 -4.56
CA PRO A 366 28.45 -31.24 -5.75
C PRO A 366 29.84 -30.71 -6.13
N GLU A 367 30.82 -30.73 -5.22
CA GLU A 367 32.23 -30.43 -5.50
C GLU A 367 32.88 -31.36 -6.54
N SER A 368 32.23 -32.49 -6.82
CA SER A 368 32.67 -33.42 -7.87
C SER A 368 32.32 -32.95 -9.28
N ILE A 369 31.52 -31.90 -9.46
CA ILE A 369 31.16 -31.37 -10.77
C ILE A 369 32.37 -30.71 -11.41
N ASP A 370 32.73 -31.19 -12.62
CA ASP A 370 33.79 -30.57 -13.42
C ASP A 370 33.26 -29.35 -14.19
N TYR A 371 33.45 -28.17 -13.61
CA TYR A 371 33.08 -26.91 -14.27
C TYR A 371 34.08 -26.42 -15.33
N ALA A 372 35.15 -27.17 -15.59
CA ALA A 372 36.08 -26.84 -16.67
C ALA A 372 35.58 -27.36 -18.03
N GLN A 373 34.67 -28.36 -18.03
CA GLN A 373 34.19 -28.99 -19.26
C GLN A 373 32.67 -29.21 -19.21
N SER A 374 31.90 -28.35 -19.93
CA SER A 374 30.50 -28.60 -20.12
C SER A 374 30.26 -29.82 -21.02
N PHE A 375 29.31 -30.68 -20.64
CA PHE A 375 28.91 -31.81 -21.50
C PHE A 375 27.83 -31.44 -22.50
N ALA A 376 27.10 -30.36 -22.29
CA ALA A 376 26.10 -29.85 -23.18
C ALA A 376 25.89 -28.34 -23.02
N ARG A 377 25.41 -27.69 -24.08
CA ARG A 377 24.87 -26.32 -24.05
C ARG A 377 23.43 -26.35 -24.47
N ALA A 378 22.56 -25.82 -23.65
CA ALA A 378 21.13 -25.65 -23.93
C ALA A 378 20.84 -24.20 -24.35
N GLY A 379 20.10 -24.00 -25.44
CA GLY A 379 19.64 -22.68 -25.86
C GLY A 379 18.44 -22.19 -25.03
N PRO A 380 17.95 -20.96 -25.28
CA PRO A 380 16.77 -20.44 -24.66
C PRO A 380 15.56 -21.35 -24.84
N GLY A 381 14.78 -21.56 -23.78
CA GLY A 381 13.56 -22.36 -23.82
C GLY A 381 13.76 -23.89 -23.86
N VAL A 382 15.00 -24.40 -23.92
CA VAL A 382 15.27 -25.84 -23.83
C VAL A 382 15.02 -26.31 -22.39
N ARG A 383 14.12 -27.28 -22.23
CA ARG A 383 13.71 -27.81 -20.93
C ARG A 383 14.28 -29.17 -20.61
N GLU A 384 14.79 -29.87 -21.61
CA GLU A 384 15.30 -31.23 -21.50
C GLU A 384 16.61 -31.37 -22.26
N VAL A 385 17.60 -31.94 -21.61
CA VAL A 385 18.89 -32.29 -22.22
C VAL A 385 19.17 -33.75 -21.90
N GLN A 386 19.47 -34.54 -22.91
CA GLN A 386 19.85 -35.94 -22.73
C GLN A 386 21.37 -36.05 -22.41
N THR A 387 21.69 -36.87 -21.43
CA THR A 387 23.07 -37.24 -21.14
C THR A 387 23.40 -38.60 -21.74
N GLU A 388 24.70 -38.92 -21.82
CA GLU A 388 25.13 -40.32 -22.01
C GLU A 388 24.64 -41.18 -20.83
N PRO A 389 24.57 -42.52 -21.00
CA PRO A 389 24.22 -43.43 -19.92
C PRO A 389 25.08 -43.19 -18.68
N LEU A 390 24.45 -43.19 -17.51
CA LEU A 390 25.11 -42.98 -16.23
C LEU A 390 25.58 -44.32 -15.64
N ASP A 391 26.68 -44.31 -14.92
CA ASP A 391 27.25 -45.52 -14.29
C ASP A 391 26.38 -46.00 -13.10
N ALA A 392 26.07 -47.29 -13.11
CA ALA A 392 25.33 -47.93 -12.02
C ALA A 392 26.16 -47.93 -10.71
N GLY A 393 25.47 -47.87 -9.57
CA GLY A 393 26.08 -47.83 -8.25
C GLY A 393 26.81 -46.53 -7.91
N THR A 394 26.50 -45.43 -8.64
CA THR A 394 27.20 -44.15 -8.55
C THR A 394 26.26 -43.01 -8.28
N VAL A 395 26.73 -42.02 -7.52
CA VAL A 395 26.04 -40.72 -7.37
C VAL A 395 26.58 -39.76 -8.41
N HIS A 396 25.68 -39.23 -9.23
CA HIS A 396 26.00 -38.25 -10.27
C HIS A 396 25.44 -36.87 -9.84
N TRP A 397 26.26 -35.85 -10.07
CA TRP A 397 25.89 -34.47 -9.86
C TRP A 397 25.87 -33.70 -11.18
N PHE A 398 24.91 -32.82 -11.33
CA PHE A 398 24.74 -31.96 -12.49
C PHE A 398 24.68 -30.51 -12.01
N GLY A 399 25.41 -29.63 -12.68
CA GLY A 399 25.38 -28.18 -12.44
C GLY A 399 24.95 -27.44 -13.69
N ILE A 400 24.24 -26.34 -13.51
CA ILE A 400 23.75 -25.47 -14.60
C ILE A 400 24.33 -24.07 -14.36
N ARG A 401 25.05 -23.54 -15.37
CA ARG A 401 25.50 -22.14 -15.39
C ARG A 401 24.86 -21.38 -16.54
N PRO A 402 24.29 -20.20 -16.28
CA PRO A 402 23.70 -19.40 -17.34
C PRO A 402 24.78 -18.83 -18.26
N VAL A 403 24.43 -18.75 -19.55
CA VAL A 403 25.25 -18.15 -20.60
C VAL A 403 24.49 -16.97 -21.16
N ASP A 404 25.06 -15.78 -21.16
CA ASP A 404 24.43 -14.59 -21.69
C ASP A 404 24.28 -14.63 -23.23
N ALA A 405 23.57 -13.64 -23.78
CA ALA A 405 23.36 -13.54 -25.24
C ALA A 405 24.68 -13.39 -26.04
N ARG A 406 25.77 -13.00 -25.37
CA ARG A 406 27.12 -12.87 -25.95
C ARG A 406 27.92 -14.18 -25.86
N GLY A 407 27.34 -15.21 -25.22
CA GLY A 407 28.01 -16.51 -25.01
C GLY A 407 28.97 -16.53 -23.81
N ILE A 408 28.89 -15.51 -22.92
CA ILE A 408 29.72 -15.45 -21.71
C ILE A 408 29.00 -16.20 -20.59
N GLU A 409 29.69 -17.18 -20.01
CA GLU A 409 29.19 -17.98 -18.92
C GLU A 409 29.31 -17.24 -17.57
N SER A 410 28.29 -17.35 -16.75
CA SER A 410 28.35 -16.95 -15.34
C SER A 410 29.23 -17.94 -14.53
N PRO A 411 30.14 -17.45 -13.70
CA PRO A 411 30.90 -18.34 -12.80
C PRO A 411 30.06 -18.92 -11.66
N ILE A 412 28.82 -18.44 -11.49
CA ILE A 412 27.92 -18.85 -10.41
C ILE A 412 27.01 -19.96 -10.92
N THR A 413 26.98 -21.10 -10.23
CA THR A 413 26.06 -22.19 -10.51
C THR A 413 24.65 -21.79 -10.09
N GLN A 414 23.71 -21.83 -11.02
CA GLN A 414 22.31 -21.44 -10.77
C GLN A 414 21.53 -22.55 -10.06
N SER A 415 21.79 -23.80 -10.45
CA SER A 415 21.11 -24.96 -9.89
C SER A 415 22.01 -26.19 -9.98
N GLU A 416 21.86 -27.06 -9.02
CA GLU A 416 22.51 -28.37 -8.98
C GLU A 416 21.45 -29.45 -8.82
N ALA A 417 21.69 -30.61 -9.44
CA ALA A 417 20.84 -31.78 -9.33
C ALA A 417 21.67 -33.02 -9.01
N ARG A 418 21.10 -33.90 -8.17
CA ARG A 418 21.72 -35.18 -7.77
C ARG A 418 20.89 -36.31 -8.34
N ILE A 419 21.55 -37.28 -8.92
CA ILE A 419 20.96 -38.56 -9.35
C ILE A 419 21.81 -39.69 -8.78
N GLU A 420 21.22 -40.57 -7.98
CA GLU A 420 21.83 -41.76 -7.46
C GLU A 420 21.28 -42.99 -8.17
N LEU A 421 22.16 -43.85 -8.66
CA LEU A 421 21.79 -45.13 -9.23
C LEU A 421 22.29 -46.26 -8.32
N ASP A 422 21.43 -47.26 -8.10
CA ASP A 422 21.83 -48.47 -7.40
C ASP A 422 22.73 -49.39 -8.28
N ALA A 423 23.21 -50.50 -7.72
CA ALA A 423 24.05 -51.43 -8.41
C ALA A 423 23.41 -52.10 -9.65
N SER A 424 22.09 -52.03 -9.78
CA SER A 424 21.34 -52.49 -10.96
C SER A 424 21.15 -51.38 -12.03
N GLY A 425 21.54 -50.14 -11.72
CA GLY A 425 21.31 -48.98 -12.57
C GLY A 425 19.94 -48.37 -12.40
N ALA A 426 19.14 -48.79 -11.41
CA ALA A 426 17.86 -48.17 -11.10
C ALA A 426 18.07 -46.91 -10.27
N ARG A 427 17.24 -45.88 -10.53
CA ARG A 427 17.32 -44.62 -9.77
C ARG A 427 16.89 -44.83 -8.33
N VAL A 428 17.77 -44.46 -7.40
CA VAL A 428 17.43 -44.37 -5.99
C VAL A 428 16.54 -43.14 -5.80
N PRO A 429 15.38 -43.26 -5.11
CA PRO A 429 14.51 -42.11 -4.90
C PRO A 429 15.20 -40.96 -4.20
N ASP A 430 15.04 -39.76 -4.73
CA ASP A 430 15.55 -38.54 -4.10
C ASP A 430 14.86 -38.28 -2.78
N ARG A 431 15.58 -37.72 -1.82
CA ARG A 431 15.08 -37.42 -0.48
C ARG A 431 14.80 -35.93 -0.35
N PRO A 432 13.81 -35.53 0.45
CA PRO A 432 13.60 -34.13 0.79
C PRO A 432 14.80 -33.60 1.61
N ALA A 433 15.04 -32.31 1.54
CA ALA A 433 15.97 -31.67 2.46
C ALA A 433 15.50 -31.78 3.90
N GLY A 434 16.42 -31.81 4.85
CA GLY A 434 16.09 -31.76 6.26
C GLY A 434 15.56 -30.38 6.72
N ALA A 435 14.88 -30.34 7.83
CA ALA A 435 14.52 -29.10 8.51
C ALA A 435 15.78 -28.37 8.99
N LEU A 436 15.74 -27.04 9.00
CA LEU A 436 16.85 -26.17 9.37
C LEU A 436 16.49 -25.30 10.57
N ALA A 437 17.50 -24.84 11.31
CA ALA A 437 17.35 -23.85 12.38
C ALA A 437 16.20 -24.18 13.35
N ILE A 438 16.18 -25.42 13.84
CA ILE A 438 15.18 -25.85 14.81
C ILE A 438 15.40 -25.17 16.16
N GLY A 439 14.33 -24.69 16.77
CA GLY A 439 14.30 -24.15 18.14
C GLY A 439 13.15 -24.76 18.92
N ALA A 440 13.37 -25.00 20.21
CA ALA A 440 12.34 -25.49 21.13
C ALA A 440 12.22 -24.53 22.31
N GLN A 441 11.01 -24.17 22.69
CA GLN A 441 10.69 -23.29 23.80
C GLN A 441 9.65 -23.95 24.73
N ALA A 442 9.97 -24.00 26.02
CA ALA A 442 9.02 -24.46 27.01
C ALA A 442 7.83 -23.49 27.09
N MET A 443 6.62 -24.04 27.16
CA MET A 443 5.35 -23.35 27.27
C MET A 443 4.64 -23.78 28.55
N PRO A 444 3.61 -23.05 29.01
CA PRO A 444 2.83 -23.43 30.17
C PRO A 444 2.25 -24.84 30.04
N LEU A 445 1.95 -25.47 31.19
CA LEU A 445 1.32 -26.80 31.30
C LEU A 445 2.16 -27.96 30.72
N GLY A 446 3.50 -27.82 30.66
CA GLY A 446 4.38 -28.86 30.13
C GLY A 446 4.34 -29.02 28.62
N ALA A 447 3.79 -28.03 27.92
CA ALA A 447 3.86 -27.97 26.47
C ALA A 447 5.20 -27.41 25.97
N VAL A 448 5.55 -27.68 24.72
CA VAL A 448 6.73 -27.16 24.05
C VAL A 448 6.35 -26.62 22.70
N ARG A 449 6.69 -25.38 22.41
CA ARG A 449 6.59 -24.80 21.07
C ARG A 449 7.88 -25.11 20.32
N LEU A 450 7.73 -25.86 19.25
CA LEU A 450 8.81 -26.16 18.30
C LEU A 450 8.71 -25.24 17.09
N THR A 451 9.84 -24.69 16.63
CA THR A 451 9.91 -23.87 15.42
C THR A 451 11.05 -24.36 14.54
N TRP A 452 10.87 -24.35 13.23
CA TRP A 452 11.93 -24.68 12.28
C TRP A 452 11.75 -23.92 10.98
N ARG A 453 12.84 -23.89 10.18
CA ARG A 453 12.81 -23.40 8.81
C ARG A 453 12.98 -24.55 7.84
N TYR A 454 12.44 -24.38 6.65
CA TYR A 454 12.62 -25.34 5.57
C TYR A 454 12.84 -24.61 4.25
N ARG A 455 13.79 -25.14 3.48
CA ARG A 455 13.99 -24.79 2.07
C ARG A 455 14.12 -26.08 1.27
N PRO A 456 13.46 -26.21 0.11
CA PRO A 456 13.67 -27.35 -0.78
C PRO A 456 15.17 -27.51 -1.09
N GLY A 457 15.63 -28.73 -1.06
CA GLY A 457 17.00 -29.07 -1.41
C GLY A 457 17.25 -29.09 -2.91
N ILE A 458 18.50 -29.38 -3.29
CA ILE A 458 18.98 -29.44 -4.69
C ILE A 458 18.16 -30.45 -5.53
N THR A 459 17.68 -31.53 -4.92
CA THR A 459 16.88 -32.56 -5.60
C THR A 459 15.49 -32.08 -6.02
N GLY A 460 15.03 -30.94 -5.48
CA GLY A 460 13.68 -30.44 -5.72
C GLY A 460 12.57 -31.26 -5.08
N VAL A 461 12.90 -32.33 -4.35
CA VAL A 461 11.91 -33.13 -3.63
C VAL A 461 11.40 -32.33 -2.45
N VAL A 462 10.08 -32.13 -2.41
CA VAL A 462 9.41 -31.44 -1.30
C VAL A 462 8.73 -32.48 -0.39
N PRO A 463 8.71 -32.25 0.93
CA PRO A 463 7.95 -33.12 1.82
C PRO A 463 6.44 -32.98 1.61
N GLN A 464 5.69 -33.97 2.00
CA GLN A 464 4.25 -33.86 2.21
C GLN A 464 3.95 -33.33 3.62
N VAL A 465 4.75 -33.83 4.59
CA VAL A 465 4.59 -33.47 6.00
C VAL A 465 5.95 -33.36 6.68
N PHE A 466 5.96 -32.64 7.79
CA PHE A 466 7.02 -32.70 8.80
C PHE A 466 6.49 -33.51 9.98
N ARG A 467 7.21 -34.58 10.34
CA ARG A 467 6.91 -35.36 11.53
C ARG A 467 7.80 -34.98 12.69
N ILE A 468 7.21 -34.84 13.85
CA ILE A 468 7.87 -34.48 15.10
C ILE A 468 8.02 -35.73 15.95
N PHE A 469 9.22 -35.95 16.47
CA PHE A 469 9.54 -37.10 17.33
C PHE A 469 10.17 -36.62 18.62
N GLY A 470 10.15 -37.47 19.63
CA GLY A 470 10.79 -37.23 20.91
C GLY A 470 11.44 -38.46 21.49
N ASP A 471 12.29 -38.26 22.49
CA ASP A 471 12.97 -39.34 23.22
C ASP A 471 12.23 -39.82 24.46
N GLY A 472 11.05 -39.25 24.77
CA GLY A 472 10.31 -39.54 25.99
C GLY A 472 11.08 -39.22 27.28
N GLY A 473 12.18 -38.45 27.22
CA GLY A 473 13.11 -38.18 28.33
C GLY A 473 14.14 -39.29 28.54
N GLY A 474 14.25 -40.24 27.61
CA GLY A 474 15.19 -41.37 27.68
C GLY A 474 16.51 -41.12 26.94
N GLY A 475 16.72 -39.97 26.31
CA GLY A 475 17.95 -39.58 25.60
C GLY A 475 18.09 -40.22 24.21
N THR A 476 17.12 -41.08 23.78
CA THR A 476 17.13 -41.69 22.44
C THR A 476 15.81 -41.45 21.76
N ILE A 477 15.82 -40.73 20.64
CA ILE A 477 14.59 -40.36 19.91
C ILE A 477 13.93 -41.59 19.30
N ASP A 478 12.63 -41.80 19.58
CA ASP A 478 11.83 -42.83 18.96
C ASP A 478 11.24 -42.34 17.63
N TYR A 479 11.83 -42.77 16.52
CA TYR A 479 11.33 -42.48 15.17
C TYR A 479 10.16 -43.40 14.72
N GLY A 480 9.71 -44.37 15.56
CA GLY A 480 8.60 -45.24 15.26
C GLY A 480 7.23 -44.63 15.59
N SER A 481 7.20 -43.61 16.47
CA SER A 481 5.97 -43.01 17.00
C SER A 481 6.04 -41.49 16.94
N PRO A 482 5.51 -40.85 15.88
CA PRO A 482 5.51 -39.38 15.80
C PRO A 482 4.62 -38.78 16.87
N LEU A 483 5.05 -37.70 17.50
CA LEU A 483 4.28 -36.94 18.49
C LEU A 483 3.29 -36.02 17.80
N ASP A 484 3.62 -35.51 16.61
CA ASP A 484 2.77 -34.59 15.82
C ASP A 484 3.20 -34.59 14.34
N GLU A 485 2.32 -34.10 13.46
CA GLU A 485 2.57 -33.93 12.05
C GLU A 485 2.12 -32.55 11.58
N VAL A 486 2.96 -31.85 10.79
CA VAL A 486 2.67 -30.55 10.19
C VAL A 486 2.74 -30.67 8.67
N ALA A 487 1.68 -30.33 7.97
CA ALA A 487 1.65 -30.36 6.51
C ALA A 487 2.65 -29.36 5.91
N TYR A 488 3.30 -29.76 4.83
CA TYR A 488 4.11 -28.85 4.03
C TYR A 488 3.21 -27.91 3.21
N GLU A 489 3.56 -26.64 3.18
CA GLU A 489 2.91 -25.61 2.36
C GLU A 489 3.94 -25.02 1.40
N MET A 490 3.63 -25.01 0.09
CA MET A 490 4.53 -24.47 -0.92
C MET A 490 4.78 -22.97 -0.68
N GLY A 491 6.06 -22.57 -0.69
CA GLY A 491 6.46 -21.18 -0.45
C GLY A 491 6.57 -20.77 1.02
N ARG A 492 6.07 -21.58 1.94
CA ARG A 492 6.24 -21.33 3.38
C ARG A 492 7.65 -21.73 3.83
N VAL A 493 8.36 -20.80 4.47
CA VAL A 493 9.76 -20.97 4.91
C VAL A 493 9.87 -21.29 6.40
N ALA A 494 8.90 -20.87 7.22
CA ALA A 494 8.92 -21.04 8.67
C ALA A 494 7.70 -21.81 9.15
N TYR A 495 7.95 -22.80 10.01
CA TYR A 495 6.94 -23.70 10.57
C TYR A 495 7.00 -23.69 12.08
N ALA A 496 5.89 -24.04 12.72
CA ALA A 496 5.82 -24.23 14.16
C ALA A 496 4.78 -25.31 14.50
N ALA A 497 5.00 -25.99 15.62
CA ALA A 497 4.04 -26.90 16.23
C ALA A 497 4.11 -26.79 17.77
N THR A 498 3.05 -27.21 18.44
CA THR A 498 3.02 -27.31 19.91
C THR A 498 2.92 -28.79 20.29
N VAL A 499 3.96 -29.29 20.94
CA VAL A 499 3.98 -30.67 21.48
C VAL A 499 3.53 -30.61 22.93
N GLU A 500 2.52 -31.39 23.26
CA GLU A 500 1.93 -31.50 24.60
C GLU A 500 2.27 -32.83 25.27
N GLY A 501 2.08 -32.93 26.59
CA GLY A 501 2.19 -34.18 27.33
C GLY A 501 3.63 -34.64 27.64
N LEU A 502 4.62 -33.77 27.46
CA LEU A 502 5.99 -34.07 27.86
C LEU A 502 6.17 -33.97 29.39
N ALA A 503 7.06 -34.79 29.94
CA ALA A 503 7.33 -34.79 31.38
C ALA A 503 8.02 -33.48 31.80
N SER A 504 7.40 -32.79 32.75
CA SER A 504 7.97 -31.54 33.30
C SER A 504 9.26 -31.79 34.07
N GLY A 505 10.24 -30.89 33.94
CA GLY A 505 11.52 -30.97 34.64
C GLY A 505 12.48 -32.02 34.10
N VAL A 506 12.11 -32.74 33.04
CA VAL A 506 12.97 -33.71 32.35
C VAL A 506 13.43 -33.12 31.03
N GLU A 507 14.73 -33.20 30.73
CA GLU A 507 15.24 -32.81 29.41
C GLU A 507 14.75 -33.81 28.36
N HIS A 508 14.13 -33.29 27.29
CA HIS A 508 13.71 -34.03 26.13
C HIS A 508 14.51 -33.61 24.91
N GLN A 509 14.84 -34.58 24.05
CA GLN A 509 15.34 -34.34 22.70
C GLN A 509 14.18 -34.46 21.72
N LEU A 510 13.87 -33.36 21.03
CA LEU A 510 12.85 -33.33 19.98
C LEU A 510 13.52 -33.30 18.60
N ALA A 511 12.94 -34.00 17.63
CA ALA A 511 13.40 -34.03 16.25
C ALA A 511 12.28 -33.67 15.27
N VAL A 512 12.63 -32.98 14.20
CA VAL A 512 11.75 -32.75 13.05
C VAL A 512 12.34 -33.45 11.84
N ARG A 513 11.53 -34.26 11.16
CA ARG A 513 11.89 -34.95 9.92
C ARG A 513 10.95 -34.55 8.79
N ALA A 514 11.51 -34.25 7.64
CA ALA A 514 10.77 -34.04 6.40
C ALA A 514 10.44 -35.39 5.74
N VAL A 515 9.18 -35.64 5.41
CA VAL A 515 8.72 -36.89 4.82
C VAL A 515 8.03 -36.60 3.49
N ALA A 516 8.58 -37.10 2.39
CA ALA A 516 8.01 -36.99 1.06
C ALA A 516 7.07 -38.17 0.74
N GLN A 517 6.46 -38.14 -0.45
CA GLN A 517 5.56 -39.19 -0.92
C GLN A 517 6.25 -40.56 -0.91
N GLY A 518 5.54 -41.58 -0.46
CA GLY A 518 6.05 -42.94 -0.39
C GLY A 518 6.94 -43.22 0.84
N GLU A 519 6.76 -42.43 1.91
CA GLU A 519 7.53 -42.55 3.16
C GLU A 519 9.04 -42.38 2.96
N VAL A 520 9.42 -41.49 2.03
CA VAL A 520 10.82 -41.14 1.80
C VAL A 520 11.22 -40.04 2.76
N TRP A 521 12.17 -40.32 3.65
CA TRP A 521 12.61 -39.44 4.74
C TRP A 521 13.84 -38.66 4.34
N ASP A 522 14.01 -37.47 4.95
CA ASP A 522 15.27 -36.72 4.86
C ASP A 522 16.48 -37.53 5.37
N GLU A 523 17.67 -37.12 5.00
CA GLU A 523 18.90 -37.84 5.44
C GLU A 523 19.25 -37.56 6.90
N GLN A 524 19.00 -36.34 7.36
CA GLN A 524 19.39 -35.91 8.70
C GLN A 524 18.22 -35.18 9.40
N PRO A 525 17.76 -35.70 10.53
CA PRO A 525 16.77 -34.97 11.32
C PRO A 525 17.38 -33.71 11.96
N ALA A 526 16.64 -32.63 12.00
CA ALA A 526 16.98 -31.51 12.86
C ALA A 526 16.53 -31.79 14.30
N THR A 527 17.38 -31.54 15.28
CA THR A 527 17.09 -31.82 16.70
C THR A 527 17.27 -30.59 17.58
N ALA A 528 16.48 -30.52 18.64
CA ALA A 528 16.61 -29.50 19.68
C ALA A 528 16.32 -30.07 21.07
N PRO A 529 17.14 -29.78 22.09
CA PRO A 529 16.86 -30.10 23.48
C PRO A 529 15.88 -29.09 24.08
N VAL A 530 15.04 -29.55 25.01
CA VAL A 530 14.14 -28.69 25.78
C VAL A 530 13.79 -29.36 27.11
N THR A 531 13.66 -28.58 28.18
CA THR A 531 13.12 -29.02 29.46
C THR A 531 11.77 -28.36 29.66
N PRO A 532 10.64 -29.10 29.49
CA PRO A 532 9.30 -28.57 29.73
C PRO A 532 9.14 -28.17 31.19
N ASP A 533 8.43 -27.09 31.44
CA ASP A 533 8.11 -26.61 32.78
C ASP A 533 6.60 -26.44 32.91
N ALA A 534 5.97 -27.24 33.79
CA ALA A 534 4.54 -27.11 34.04
C ALA A 534 4.16 -25.77 34.69
N ASP A 535 5.11 -25.14 35.38
CA ASP A 535 4.92 -23.89 36.10
C ASP A 535 5.43 -22.67 35.29
N ALA A 536 5.83 -22.88 34.02
CA ALA A 536 6.27 -21.77 33.15
C ALA A 536 5.17 -20.70 33.06
N PRO A 537 5.52 -19.41 33.19
CA PRO A 537 4.53 -18.34 33.10
C PRO A 537 3.83 -18.37 31.75
N GLY A 538 2.52 -18.15 31.75
CA GLY A 538 1.70 -18.10 30.53
C GLY A 538 2.19 -17.00 29.59
N GLU A 539 1.89 -17.16 28.30
CA GLU A 539 2.15 -16.14 27.30
C GLU A 539 1.44 -14.84 27.72
N VAL A 540 2.15 -13.71 27.72
CA VAL A 540 1.55 -12.39 27.96
C VAL A 540 0.66 -12.09 26.77
N ALA A 541 -0.64 -12.26 26.92
CA ALA A 541 -1.62 -12.11 25.84
C ALA A 541 -1.76 -10.68 25.31
N ALA A 542 -1.39 -9.68 26.13
CA ALA A 542 -1.27 -8.27 25.72
C ALA A 542 -0.37 -7.50 26.71
N LEU A 543 0.47 -6.65 26.22
CA LEU A 543 1.20 -5.63 27.00
C LEU A 543 0.49 -4.30 26.78
N GLU A 544 -0.37 -3.89 27.71
CA GLU A 544 -0.92 -2.53 27.73
C GLU A 544 0.10 -1.60 28.37
N ALA A 545 0.68 -0.70 27.59
CA ALA A 545 1.50 0.38 28.08
C ALA A 545 0.63 1.62 28.30
N GLU A 546 0.33 1.95 29.55
CA GLU A 546 -0.28 3.23 29.91
C GLU A 546 0.82 4.29 29.95
N VAL A 547 0.77 5.26 29.02
CA VAL A 547 1.61 6.45 29.08
C VAL A 547 0.94 7.44 30.04
N VAL A 548 1.41 7.50 31.27
CA VAL A 548 1.06 8.58 32.19
C VAL A 548 1.90 9.80 31.82
N LEU A 549 1.25 10.82 31.25
CA LEU A 549 1.81 12.13 30.94
C LEU A 549 1.83 13.03 32.20
#